data_db963f8bcb1fdc057dcb221441374415
#
_entry.id   db963f8bcb1fdc057dcb221441374415
#
_cell.length_a   1.000
_cell.length_b   1.000
_cell.length_c   1.000
_cell.angle_alpha   90.00
_cell.angle_beta   90.00
_cell.angle_gamma   90.00
#
_symmetry.space_group_name_H-M   'P 1'
#
loop_
_entity.id
_entity.type
_entity.pdbx_description
1 polymer ?
#
loop_
_entity_poly.entity_id
_entity_poly.type
_entity_poly.pdbx_seq_one_letter_code
_entity_poly.pdbx_strand_id
1 'polypeptide(L)'
;MVRQRFIYCGIAAAFILSGEARAQEDIGLRPSLDASEPSLDQSNQAQLVVAAQPTTLEVNPIVEPPPPPRKGRRALEDVDDAGLGIDAGGFTLYPVMRIGGIYSDNPGLTETDRKGDFGTRLRPSLRIISDWVRHELSIEGAGDLIYYNDQTENNSKEVETNARLRLDIQRSTMLTLDADFSLSEDNGVDSDVPDTAIGNRTDYSYGGRAALTHRYGLFAATLSGGADWYYYGNVKLAGGGEEENGDRDYVQPFAALRVGYEPSPVLRPFVEAAYTPRHHFEDEDRNGFARNSDGYRLSAGVAFDPSPIWSGELALTYLWRDYADDRLEILDTFGLTGFVAWRPTELTTLNLTLGTSLVETADAGVTGGRLHDARLGISHDLRDYLTIYGGAGISYEDFEGSDETELKLRANAGVLWRMNRWLAWTLDYDFIDNENNQPDSDYYENRITAGLEFRR
;
A
#
# COMPACT_ATOMS: atom_id res chain seq x y z
N MET A 1 -11.73 23.58 28.40
CA MET A 1 -12.01 22.99 27.10
C MET A 1 -10.69 22.44 26.61
N VAL A 2 -10.47 21.18 26.85
CA VAL A 2 -9.27 20.49 26.38
C VAL A 2 -9.57 20.08 24.94
N ARG A 3 -8.87 20.69 23.99
CA ARG A 3 -8.95 20.26 22.58
C ARG A 3 -8.24 18.92 22.50
N GLN A 4 -9.00 17.85 22.33
CA GLN A 4 -8.44 16.56 21.95
C GLN A 4 -8.16 16.62 20.47
N ARG A 5 -6.92 16.38 20.10
CA ARG A 5 -6.47 16.28 18.72
C ARG A 5 -6.14 14.83 18.46
N PHE A 6 -6.56 14.34 17.34
CA PHE A 6 -6.55 12.92 17.02
C PHE A 6 -5.53 12.58 15.97
N ILE A 7 -5.11 11.38 16.09
CA ILE A 7 -4.00 10.77 15.40
C ILE A 7 -4.43 10.24 14.04
N TYR A 8 -3.68 10.63 13.09
CA TYR A 8 -3.50 9.87 11.89
C TYR A 8 -2.23 9.03 12.02
N CYS A 9 -2.40 7.79 12.46
CA CYS A 9 -1.48 6.79 12.01
C CYS A 9 -1.74 6.65 10.51
N GLY A 10 -1.17 7.58 9.75
CA GLY A 10 -1.21 7.51 8.32
C GLY A 10 -0.47 6.24 7.92
N ILE A 11 -1.07 5.44 7.09
CA ILE A 11 -0.57 4.17 6.65
C ILE A 11 -0.10 4.33 5.22
N ALA A 12 1.21 4.34 5.04
CA ALA A 12 1.79 4.10 3.75
C ALA A 12 1.68 2.63 3.37
N ALA A 13 0.53 2.21 2.85
CA ALA A 13 0.57 1.10 1.95
C ALA A 13 0.95 1.64 0.58
N ALA A 14 2.22 1.65 0.23
CA ALA A 14 2.57 1.49 -1.14
C ALA A 14 2.04 0.12 -1.54
N PHE A 15 0.82 0.11 -2.03
CA PHE A 15 0.45 -0.93 -2.92
C PHE A 15 1.29 -0.71 -4.18
N ILE A 16 2.48 -1.24 -4.20
CA ILE A 16 2.97 -1.79 -5.43
C ILE A 16 2.00 -2.92 -5.72
N LEU A 17 0.86 -2.54 -6.33
CA LEU A 17 0.02 -3.50 -7.01
C LEU A 17 0.82 -3.99 -8.22
N SER A 18 1.84 -4.81 -7.96
CA SER A 18 2.30 -5.79 -8.93
C SER A 18 1.22 -6.88 -9.04
N GLY A 19 -0.01 -6.45 -9.18
CA GLY A 19 -1.15 -7.27 -9.51
C GLY A 19 -1.23 -7.41 -11.00
N GLU A 20 -0.23 -8.02 -11.62
CA GLU A 20 -0.50 -8.71 -12.87
C GLU A 20 -1.42 -9.87 -12.54
N ALA A 21 -2.72 -9.65 -12.68
CA ALA A 21 -3.67 -10.72 -12.80
C ALA A 21 -3.41 -11.41 -14.13
N ARG A 22 -2.50 -12.38 -14.16
CA ARG A 22 -2.33 -13.28 -15.29
C ARG A 22 -3.10 -14.55 -15.04
N ALA A 23 -3.99 -14.82 -15.96
CA ALA A 23 -4.78 -16.03 -16.04
C ALA A 23 -3.92 -17.29 -15.86
N GLN A 24 -4.40 -18.15 -14.99
CA GLN A 24 -3.89 -19.49 -14.81
C GLN A 24 -4.26 -20.31 -16.07
N GLU A 25 -3.33 -20.51 -16.98
CA GLU A 25 -3.46 -21.53 -18.00
C GLU A 25 -3.13 -22.91 -17.42
N ASP A 26 -4.16 -23.66 -17.34
CA ASP A 26 -4.50 -24.90 -17.97
C ASP A 26 -3.66 -26.13 -17.69
N ILE A 27 -4.34 -27.08 -17.03
CA ILE A 27 -3.99 -28.49 -17.07
C ILE A 27 -4.59 -29.04 -18.38
N GLY A 28 -3.73 -29.13 -19.37
CA GLY A 28 -3.75 -29.99 -20.53
C GLY A 28 -5.08 -30.32 -21.21
N LEU A 29 -5.27 -29.81 -22.40
CA LEU A 29 -5.58 -30.49 -23.65
C LEU A 29 -6.08 -29.49 -24.72
N ARG A 30 -5.14 -29.22 -25.65
CA ARG A 30 -5.35 -28.82 -27.04
C ARG A 30 -5.27 -27.35 -27.44
N PRO A 31 -5.13 -27.11 -28.75
CA PRO A 31 -4.06 -26.24 -29.20
C PRO A 31 -4.53 -24.87 -29.66
N SER A 32 -3.58 -23.94 -29.57
CA SER A 32 -3.42 -22.74 -30.38
C SER A 32 -4.66 -22.08 -30.96
N LEU A 33 -5.03 -20.96 -30.37
CA LEU A 33 -5.42 -19.78 -31.12
C LEU A 33 -4.71 -18.59 -30.51
N ASP A 34 -3.96 -17.93 -31.36
CA ASP A 34 -3.22 -16.71 -31.15
C ASP A 34 -4.11 -15.62 -30.55
N ALA A 35 -3.91 -15.31 -29.27
CA ALA A 35 -4.36 -14.08 -28.66
C ALA A 35 -3.18 -13.49 -27.92
N SER A 36 -2.64 -12.43 -28.48
CA SER A 36 -1.65 -11.56 -27.88
C SER A 36 -2.21 -10.94 -26.60
N GLU A 37 -1.69 -11.37 -25.44
CA GLU A 37 -1.96 -10.67 -24.19
C GLU A 37 -1.12 -9.39 -24.15
N PRO A 38 -1.71 -8.21 -23.90
CA PRO A 38 -0.94 -6.99 -23.68
C PRO A 38 -0.28 -7.05 -22.30
N SER A 39 1.02 -6.93 -22.26
CA SER A 39 1.76 -6.69 -21.03
C SER A 39 1.40 -5.33 -20.48
N LEU A 40 1.09 -5.28 -19.20
CA LEU A 40 0.97 -4.02 -18.48
C LEU A 40 2.36 -3.43 -18.30
N ASP A 41 2.54 -2.22 -18.79
CA ASP A 41 3.70 -1.39 -18.48
C ASP A 41 3.74 -1.13 -16.97
N GLN A 42 4.63 -1.83 -16.29
CA GLN A 42 4.80 -1.76 -14.84
C GLN A 42 5.38 -0.40 -14.38
N SER A 43 5.92 0.41 -15.31
CA SER A 43 6.35 1.77 -15.03
C SER A 43 5.20 2.69 -14.64
N ASN A 44 3.96 2.36 -15.03
CA ASN A 44 2.76 3.11 -14.67
C ASN A 44 2.22 2.76 -13.27
N GLN A 45 2.62 1.63 -12.68
CA GLN A 45 2.15 1.23 -11.36
C GLN A 45 2.86 1.99 -10.23
N ALA A 46 4.11 2.38 -10.43
CA ALA A 46 4.84 3.24 -9.50
C ALA A 46 4.30 4.68 -9.42
N GLN A 47 3.36 5.05 -10.29
CA GLN A 47 2.80 6.40 -10.34
C GLN A 47 1.57 6.61 -9.48
N LEU A 48 0.96 5.54 -8.98
CA LEU A 48 -0.13 5.61 -8.00
C LEU A 48 0.37 5.65 -6.55
N VAL A 49 1.62 6.07 -6.33
CA VAL A 49 2.07 6.50 -5.01
C VAL A 49 1.43 7.86 -4.73
N VAL A 50 0.15 7.84 -4.47
CA VAL A 50 -0.50 8.90 -3.71
C VAL A 50 0.19 8.88 -2.36
N ALA A 51 0.58 10.06 -1.87
CA ALA A 51 1.24 10.23 -0.58
C ALA A 51 0.69 9.20 0.43
N ALA A 52 1.57 8.28 0.75
CA ALA A 52 1.19 7.14 1.55
C ALA A 52 1.10 7.64 2.99
N GLN A 53 0.03 7.32 3.64
CA GLN A 53 -0.08 7.47 5.09
C GLN A 53 0.37 6.16 5.73
N PRO A 54 1.00 6.17 6.93
CA PRO A 54 1.39 4.96 7.61
C PRO A 54 0.15 4.08 7.81
N THR A 55 0.14 2.92 7.20
CA THR A 55 -0.89 1.92 7.39
C THR A 55 -0.44 0.99 8.48
N THR A 56 -1.24 0.82 9.54
CA THR A 56 -1.18 -0.45 10.23
C THR A 56 -1.34 -1.54 9.17
N LEU A 57 -0.27 -2.28 8.89
CA LEU A 57 -0.35 -3.43 8.02
C LEU A 57 -1.25 -4.46 8.69
N GLU A 58 -2.56 -4.23 8.61
CA GLU A 58 -3.43 -5.37 8.78
C GLU A 58 -3.03 -6.39 7.74
N VAL A 59 -2.88 -7.61 8.18
CA VAL A 59 -2.53 -8.73 7.31
C VAL A 59 -3.52 -8.74 6.16
N ASN A 60 -3.15 -8.08 5.07
CA ASN A 60 -3.92 -8.16 3.84
C ASN A 60 -4.06 -9.64 3.50
N PRO A 61 -5.24 -10.12 3.11
CA PRO A 61 -5.38 -11.48 2.63
C PRO A 61 -4.26 -11.73 1.61
N ILE A 62 -3.51 -12.81 1.81
CA ILE A 62 -2.44 -13.16 0.87
C ILE A 62 -3.13 -13.48 -0.45
N VAL A 63 -3.22 -12.46 -1.30
CA VAL A 63 -3.64 -12.65 -2.66
C VAL A 63 -2.51 -13.39 -3.33
N GLU A 64 -2.73 -14.66 -3.63
CA GLU A 64 -1.79 -15.46 -4.38
C GLU A 64 -1.50 -14.72 -5.70
N PRO A 65 -0.26 -14.29 -5.97
CA PRO A 65 0.05 -13.78 -7.29
C PRO A 65 -0.22 -14.89 -8.30
N PRO A 66 -0.80 -14.58 -9.44
CA PRO A 66 -0.98 -15.55 -10.51
C PRO A 66 0.39 -16.16 -10.87
N PRO A 67 0.45 -17.43 -11.27
CA PRO A 67 1.70 -18.06 -11.67
C PRO A 67 2.35 -17.26 -12.81
N PRO A 68 3.69 -17.14 -12.83
CA PRO A 68 4.37 -16.41 -13.87
C PRO A 68 4.07 -17.01 -15.25
N PRO A 69 4.02 -16.17 -16.29
CA PRO A 69 3.79 -16.64 -17.64
C PRO A 69 4.89 -17.63 -18.03
N ARG A 70 4.50 -18.71 -18.67
CA ARG A 70 5.45 -19.60 -19.31
C ARG A 70 6.22 -18.80 -20.34
N LYS A 71 7.56 -18.78 -20.24
CA LYS A 71 8.46 -18.12 -21.18
C LYS A 71 8.18 -18.60 -22.62
N GLY A 72 7.29 -17.91 -23.31
CA GLY A 72 7.09 -18.04 -24.75
C GLY A 72 7.92 -16.97 -25.47
N ARG A 73 8.19 -17.19 -26.74
CA ARG A 73 9.01 -16.31 -27.61
C ARG A 73 8.50 -14.86 -27.68
N ARG A 74 7.31 -14.57 -27.14
CA ARG A 74 6.67 -13.24 -27.07
C ARG A 74 7.09 -12.38 -25.88
N ALA A 75 7.69 -12.96 -24.83
CA ALA A 75 8.21 -12.18 -23.70
C ALA A 75 9.34 -11.17 -24.08
N LEU A 76 9.79 -11.20 -25.34
CA LEU A 76 10.78 -10.26 -25.85
C LEU A 76 10.18 -9.00 -26.49
N GLU A 77 8.91 -9.00 -26.86
CA GLU A 77 8.23 -7.82 -27.44
C GLU A 77 7.69 -6.88 -26.34
N ASP A 78 7.38 -7.41 -25.16
CA ASP A 78 6.89 -6.64 -24.01
C ASP A 78 8.00 -5.87 -23.27
N VAL A 79 9.27 -6.14 -23.59
CA VAL A 79 10.45 -5.52 -22.96
C VAL A 79 10.69 -4.07 -23.44
N ASP A 80 10.05 -3.66 -24.54
CA ASP A 80 10.31 -2.33 -25.11
C ASP A 80 9.73 -1.17 -24.25
N ASP A 81 8.72 -1.43 -23.42
CA ASP A 81 8.07 -0.39 -22.61
C ASP A 81 8.61 -0.28 -21.16
N ALA A 82 9.07 -1.38 -20.56
CA ALA A 82 9.59 -1.41 -19.18
C ALA A 82 11.07 -0.99 -19.05
N GLY A 83 11.73 -0.62 -20.15
CA GLY A 83 13.18 -0.54 -20.22
C GLY A 83 13.80 -1.92 -20.42
N LEU A 84 14.99 -1.95 -20.98
CA LEU A 84 15.67 -3.22 -21.33
C LEU A 84 16.10 -4.04 -20.10
N GLY A 85 16.05 -3.43 -18.91
CA GLY A 85 16.64 -4.00 -17.70
C GLY A 85 18.17 -4.16 -17.81
N ILE A 86 18.78 -4.47 -16.70
CA ILE A 86 20.21 -4.78 -16.60
C ILE A 86 20.31 -6.26 -16.25
N ASP A 87 20.85 -7.07 -17.14
CA ASP A 87 21.17 -8.47 -16.85
C ASP A 87 22.30 -8.54 -15.81
N ALA A 88 22.05 -9.21 -14.71
CA ALA A 88 22.98 -9.42 -13.61
C ALA A 88 23.12 -10.92 -13.28
N GLY A 89 23.19 -11.77 -14.31
CA GLY A 89 23.54 -13.18 -14.18
C GLY A 89 22.52 -14.01 -13.37
N GLY A 90 21.33 -14.13 -13.83
CA GLY A 90 20.21 -14.84 -13.18
C GLY A 90 19.20 -13.93 -12.49
N PHE A 91 19.41 -12.62 -12.65
CA PHE A 91 18.48 -11.56 -12.26
C PHE A 91 18.42 -10.49 -13.32
N THR A 92 17.26 -9.87 -13.47
CA THR A 92 17.10 -8.64 -14.26
C THR A 92 16.73 -7.50 -13.32
N LEU A 93 17.47 -6.38 -13.45
CA LEU A 93 17.30 -5.17 -12.64
C LEU A 93 16.65 -4.07 -13.49
N TYR A 94 15.61 -3.42 -12.95
CA TYR A 94 14.89 -2.32 -13.58
C TYR A 94 15.00 -1.06 -12.71
N PRO A 95 16.08 -0.28 -12.82
CA PRO A 95 16.21 0.97 -12.10
C PRO A 95 15.43 2.08 -12.80
N VAL A 96 14.70 2.88 -12.00
CA VAL A 96 14.05 4.11 -12.44
C VAL A 96 14.40 5.23 -11.47
N MET A 97 14.66 6.43 -12.01
CA MET A 97 14.87 7.64 -11.22
C MET A 97 14.04 8.77 -11.82
N ARG A 98 13.12 9.33 -11.02
CA ARG A 98 12.41 10.56 -11.37
C ARG A 98 12.97 11.71 -10.57
N ILE A 99 13.20 12.83 -11.26
CA ILE A 99 13.66 14.09 -10.66
C ILE A 99 12.78 15.19 -11.21
N GLY A 100 12.11 15.94 -10.33
CA GLY A 100 11.21 17.00 -10.75
C GLY A 100 11.23 18.19 -9.80
N GLY A 101 10.81 19.33 -10.33
CA GLY A 101 10.38 20.46 -9.52
C GLY A 101 8.96 20.24 -9.04
N ILE A 102 8.69 20.53 -7.79
CA ILE A 102 7.38 20.46 -7.14
C ILE A 102 6.96 21.86 -6.69
N TYR A 103 5.69 22.15 -6.79
CA TYR A 103 5.02 23.27 -6.12
C TYR A 103 3.86 22.73 -5.32
N SER A 104 3.77 23.12 -4.05
CA SER A 104 2.60 22.90 -3.19
C SER A 104 2.05 24.25 -2.76
N ASP A 105 0.72 24.37 -2.67
CA ASP A 105 0.06 25.56 -2.13
C ASP A 105 -0.09 25.49 -0.61
N ASN A 106 0.13 24.31 -0.01
CA ASN A 106 -0.01 24.08 1.43
C ASN A 106 0.89 22.92 1.93
N PRO A 107 2.23 23.01 1.81
CA PRO A 107 3.12 21.92 2.25
C PRO A 107 3.06 21.61 3.75
N GLY A 108 2.63 22.57 4.58
CA GLY A 108 2.43 22.38 6.02
C GLY A 108 1.08 21.79 6.39
N LEU A 109 0.20 21.50 5.42
CA LEU A 109 -1.15 20.95 5.62
C LEU A 109 -1.96 21.70 6.68
N THR A 110 -1.89 23.02 6.68
CA THR A 110 -2.56 23.88 7.66
C THR A 110 -3.94 24.30 7.18
N GLU A 111 -4.92 24.42 8.08
CA GLU A 111 -6.26 24.91 7.79
C GLU A 111 -6.23 26.39 7.38
N THR A 112 -5.52 27.18 8.18
CA THR A 112 -5.39 28.62 8.02
C THR A 112 -3.93 29.00 7.78
N ASP A 113 -3.66 30.23 7.27
CA ASP A 113 -2.32 30.76 7.03
C ASP A 113 -1.46 29.90 6.07
N ARG A 114 -2.12 29.31 5.08
CA ARG A 114 -1.48 28.47 4.05
C ARG A 114 -0.43 29.26 3.27
N LYS A 115 0.73 28.68 3.09
CA LYS A 115 1.84 29.25 2.36
C LYS A 115 2.37 28.26 1.34
N GLY A 116 2.27 28.60 0.07
CA GLY A 116 2.83 27.77 -0.98
C GLY A 116 4.35 27.83 -1.01
N ASP A 117 4.97 26.74 -1.44
CA ASP A 117 6.42 26.66 -1.63
C ASP A 117 6.79 25.83 -2.86
N PHE A 118 7.97 26.11 -3.39
CA PHE A 118 8.60 25.32 -4.44
C PHE A 118 9.64 24.39 -3.83
N GLY A 119 9.85 23.25 -4.49
CA GLY A 119 10.83 22.30 -4.02
C GLY A 119 11.34 21.39 -5.12
N THR A 120 12.09 20.37 -4.70
CA THR A 120 12.58 19.28 -5.54
C THR A 120 12.03 17.97 -5.03
N ARG A 121 11.49 17.16 -5.93
CA ARG A 121 11.01 15.80 -5.63
C ARG A 121 11.89 14.77 -6.34
N LEU A 122 12.39 13.80 -5.59
CA LEU A 122 13.19 12.69 -6.09
C LEU A 122 12.44 11.39 -5.83
N ARG A 123 12.21 10.59 -6.88
CA ARG A 123 11.55 9.28 -6.77
C ARG A 123 12.43 8.19 -7.39
N PRO A 124 13.39 7.62 -6.63
CA PRO A 124 14.12 6.43 -7.04
C PRO A 124 13.24 5.19 -6.92
N SER A 125 13.35 4.26 -7.85
CA SER A 125 12.82 2.91 -7.69
C SER A 125 13.73 1.88 -8.33
N LEU A 126 13.73 0.68 -7.78
CA LEU A 126 14.48 -0.46 -8.27
C LEU A 126 13.63 -1.71 -8.14
N ARG A 127 13.44 -2.40 -9.25
CA ARG A 127 12.84 -3.73 -9.28
C ARG A 127 13.86 -4.75 -9.72
N ILE A 128 13.95 -5.88 -9.00
CA ILE A 128 14.83 -7.00 -9.28
C ILE A 128 13.97 -8.24 -9.42
N ILE A 129 14.11 -8.95 -10.53
CA ILE A 129 13.37 -10.20 -10.78
C ILE A 129 14.38 -11.28 -11.12
N SER A 130 14.20 -12.47 -10.53
CA SER A 130 15.02 -13.63 -10.86
C SER A 130 14.59 -14.25 -12.19
N ASP A 131 15.56 -14.73 -12.98
CA ASP A 131 15.35 -15.48 -14.22
C ASP A 131 15.29 -16.99 -14.00
N TRP A 132 14.91 -17.44 -12.81
CA TRP A 132 14.86 -18.85 -12.45
C TRP A 132 13.71 -19.58 -13.15
N VAL A 133 13.93 -20.84 -13.50
CA VAL A 133 12.94 -21.62 -14.26
C VAL A 133 11.77 -22.09 -13.40
N ARG A 134 11.99 -22.34 -12.10
CA ARG A 134 11.01 -22.98 -11.21
C ARG A 134 10.57 -22.13 -10.03
N HIS A 135 11.46 -21.34 -9.51
CA HIS A 135 11.22 -20.47 -8.38
C HIS A 135 11.27 -19.03 -8.85
N GLU A 136 10.78 -18.10 -8.06
CA GLU A 136 10.84 -16.67 -8.38
C GLU A 136 11.22 -15.87 -7.15
N LEU A 137 12.20 -14.98 -7.30
CA LEU A 137 12.48 -13.93 -6.35
C LEU A 137 12.20 -12.59 -7.02
N SER A 138 11.35 -11.79 -6.42
CA SER A 138 11.16 -10.38 -6.77
C SER A 138 11.52 -9.51 -5.58
N ILE A 139 12.25 -8.42 -5.83
CA ILE A 139 12.55 -7.39 -4.84
C ILE A 139 12.19 -6.07 -5.48
N GLU A 140 11.42 -5.26 -4.80
CA GLU A 140 11.01 -3.95 -5.24
C GLU A 140 11.31 -2.94 -4.12
N GLY A 141 11.94 -1.83 -4.48
CA GLY A 141 12.19 -0.72 -3.57
C GLY A 141 11.84 0.59 -4.26
N ALA A 142 11.20 1.49 -3.54
CA ALA A 142 10.84 2.82 -4.02
C ALA A 142 11.08 3.86 -2.91
N GLY A 143 11.38 5.08 -3.32
CA GLY A 143 11.48 6.22 -2.42
C GLY A 143 10.74 7.43 -2.99
N ASP A 144 10.22 8.26 -2.14
CA ASP A 144 9.68 9.59 -2.45
C ASP A 144 10.28 10.61 -1.48
N LEU A 145 11.06 11.52 -2.00
CA LEU A 145 11.81 12.50 -1.20
C LEU A 145 11.43 13.89 -1.70
N ILE A 146 10.87 14.69 -0.83
CA ILE A 146 10.46 16.05 -1.14
C ILE A 146 11.31 17.03 -0.30
N TYR A 147 11.90 18.00 -0.97
CA TYR A 147 12.70 19.05 -0.36
C TYR A 147 12.16 20.41 -0.79
N TYR A 148 11.53 21.13 0.14
CA TYR A 148 11.03 22.47 -0.06
C TYR A 148 12.15 23.52 0.12
N ASN A 149 12.01 24.66 -0.53
CA ASN A 149 13.06 25.70 -0.53
C ASN A 149 13.03 26.55 0.74
N ASP A 150 11.85 27.00 1.14
CA ASP A 150 11.66 27.93 2.26
C ASP A 150 11.13 27.23 3.50
N GLN A 151 10.18 26.27 3.34
CA GLN A 151 9.52 25.53 4.42
C GLN A 151 10.19 24.16 4.61
N THR A 152 11.49 24.18 4.95
CA THR A 152 12.30 22.95 5.05
C THR A 152 11.86 22.00 6.17
N GLU A 153 11.08 22.49 7.12
CA GLU A 153 10.42 21.68 8.16
C GLU A 153 9.38 20.72 7.61
N ASN A 154 8.82 21.00 6.42
CA ASN A 154 7.84 20.15 5.73
C ASN A 154 8.49 19.22 4.69
N ASN A 155 9.82 19.13 4.67
CA ASN A 155 10.49 18.11 3.85
C ASN A 155 10.00 16.73 4.26
N SER A 156 9.83 15.82 3.30
CA SER A 156 9.38 14.47 3.60
C SER A 156 10.24 13.41 2.92
N LYS A 157 10.34 12.26 3.56
CA LYS A 157 11.04 11.07 3.06
C LYS A 157 10.18 9.85 3.31
N GLU A 158 9.89 9.16 2.22
CA GLU A 158 9.22 7.88 2.26
C GLU A 158 10.09 6.86 1.53
N VAL A 159 10.26 5.69 2.12
CA VAL A 159 11.00 4.58 1.51
C VAL A 159 10.24 3.30 1.78
N GLU A 160 10.03 2.53 0.73
CA GLU A 160 9.38 1.24 0.82
C GLU A 160 10.20 0.18 0.11
N THR A 161 10.22 -1.02 0.67
CA THR A 161 10.88 -2.17 0.06
C THR A 161 10.06 -3.42 0.33
N ASN A 162 9.83 -4.19 -0.71
CA ASN A 162 9.17 -5.49 -0.65
C ASN A 162 10.06 -6.55 -1.31
N ALA A 163 10.19 -7.69 -0.66
CA ALA A 163 10.86 -8.85 -1.22
C ALA A 163 9.92 -10.06 -1.15
N ARG A 164 9.73 -10.75 -2.25
CA ARG A 164 8.91 -11.96 -2.35
C ARG A 164 9.70 -13.10 -2.95
N LEU A 165 9.77 -14.21 -2.25
CA LEU A 165 10.34 -15.46 -2.72
C LEU A 165 9.25 -16.51 -2.85
N ARG A 166 8.95 -16.94 -4.08
CA ARG A 166 8.05 -18.05 -4.38
C ARG A 166 8.85 -19.33 -4.65
N LEU A 167 8.53 -20.36 -3.88
CA LEU A 167 9.13 -21.68 -4.01
C LEU A 167 8.06 -22.70 -4.43
N ASP A 168 8.11 -23.13 -5.68
CA ASP A 168 7.27 -24.20 -6.20
C ASP A 168 7.82 -25.56 -5.74
N ILE A 169 7.35 -26.05 -4.58
CA ILE A 169 7.83 -27.31 -3.97
C ILE A 169 7.35 -28.49 -4.80
N GLN A 170 6.05 -28.53 -5.10
CA GLN A 170 5.40 -29.51 -5.97
C GLN A 170 4.37 -28.79 -6.85
N ARG A 171 3.75 -29.48 -7.81
CA ARG A 171 2.69 -28.90 -8.66
C ARG A 171 1.48 -28.43 -7.86
N SER A 172 1.21 -29.08 -6.71
CA SER A 172 0.09 -28.75 -5.80
C SER A 172 0.53 -27.99 -4.56
N THR A 173 1.82 -27.73 -4.37
CA THR A 173 2.35 -27.15 -3.13
C THR A 173 3.32 -26.03 -3.43
N MET A 174 3.01 -24.85 -2.93
CA MET A 174 3.80 -23.63 -3.06
C MET A 174 4.07 -23.02 -1.68
N LEU A 175 5.28 -22.56 -1.47
CA LEU A 175 5.65 -21.76 -0.31
C LEU A 175 6.02 -20.36 -0.80
N THR A 176 5.38 -19.34 -0.24
CA THR A 176 5.72 -17.94 -0.45
C THR A 176 6.31 -17.38 0.82
N LEU A 177 7.42 -16.67 0.69
CA LEU A 177 8.05 -15.90 1.77
C LEU A 177 8.05 -14.44 1.34
N ASP A 178 7.50 -13.57 2.18
CA ASP A 178 7.49 -12.13 1.96
C ASP A 178 8.27 -11.45 3.08
N ALA A 179 8.95 -10.35 2.75
CA ALA A 179 9.55 -9.42 3.70
C ALA A 179 9.32 -8.00 3.22
N ASP A 180 8.99 -7.11 4.13
CA ASP A 180 8.72 -5.71 3.82
C ASP A 180 9.42 -4.78 4.81
N PHE A 181 9.69 -3.57 4.35
CA PHE A 181 10.22 -2.46 5.13
C PHE A 181 9.57 -1.18 4.62
N SER A 182 9.12 -0.34 5.55
CA SER A 182 8.60 1.00 5.26
C SER A 182 9.22 2.01 6.22
N LEU A 183 9.57 3.16 5.71
CA LEU A 183 9.96 4.36 6.46
C LEU A 183 9.13 5.52 5.93
N SER A 184 8.45 6.23 6.80
CA SER A 184 7.68 7.44 6.46
C SER A 184 8.02 8.58 7.42
N GLU A 185 8.04 9.80 6.89
CA GLU A 185 8.10 11.01 7.68
C GLU A 185 6.73 11.68 7.67
N ASP A 186 6.14 11.80 8.85
CA ASP A 186 4.87 12.48 9.07
C ASP A 186 5.13 13.96 9.41
N ASN A 187 4.47 14.86 8.70
CA ASN A 187 4.68 16.31 8.82
C ASN A 187 3.81 17.00 9.89
N GLY A 188 3.43 16.26 10.93
CA GLY A 188 2.85 16.85 12.15
C GLY A 188 1.39 17.27 12.06
N VAL A 189 0.66 16.91 11.01
CA VAL A 189 -0.79 17.08 10.92
C VAL A 189 -1.52 15.92 11.59
N ASP A 190 -0.78 14.90 11.95
CA ASP A 190 -1.28 13.80 12.75
C ASP A 190 -1.63 14.28 14.16
N SER A 191 -2.77 13.94 14.64
CA SER A 191 -3.31 14.39 15.92
C SER A 191 -2.49 13.97 17.14
N ASP A 192 -1.61 12.97 16.99
CA ASP A 192 -0.65 12.54 18.03
C ASP A 192 0.62 13.40 18.11
N VAL A 193 0.77 14.31 17.19
CA VAL A 193 1.91 15.21 17.22
C VAL A 193 1.47 16.50 17.95
N PRO A 194 2.11 16.88 19.06
CA PRO A 194 1.73 18.08 19.79
C PRO A 194 1.81 19.33 18.92
N ASP A 195 0.94 20.31 19.14
CA ASP A 195 0.99 21.63 18.46
C ASP A 195 2.33 22.34 18.55
N THR A 196 3.14 21.94 19.51
CA THR A 196 4.48 22.48 19.75
C THR A 196 5.59 21.70 19.05
N ALA A 197 5.24 20.68 18.25
CA ALA A 197 6.21 19.92 17.48
C ALA A 197 6.91 20.77 16.42
N ILE A 198 8.19 20.50 16.22
CA ILE A 198 9.00 21.09 15.16
C ILE A 198 9.53 19.97 14.26
N GLY A 199 9.17 20.04 12.99
CA GLY A 199 9.60 19.06 11.98
C GLY A 199 8.78 17.78 12.01
N ASN A 200 9.23 16.81 11.24
CA ASN A 200 8.50 15.56 11.01
C ASN A 200 8.86 14.49 12.03
N ARG A 201 7.90 13.65 12.36
CA ARG A 201 8.13 12.36 13.04
C ARG A 201 8.55 11.33 11.98
N THR A 202 9.57 10.54 12.29
CA THR A 202 10.01 9.45 11.41
C THR A 202 9.53 8.13 11.98
N ASP A 203 8.61 7.47 11.29
CA ASP A 203 8.08 6.17 11.66
C ASP A 203 8.65 5.11 10.73
N TYR A 204 8.86 3.90 11.24
CA TYR A 204 9.28 2.78 10.40
C TYR A 204 8.64 1.47 10.84
N SER A 205 8.41 0.63 9.85
CA SER A 205 7.93 -0.73 10.08
C SER A 205 8.70 -1.72 9.22
N TYR A 206 8.78 -2.94 9.71
CA TYR A 206 9.26 -4.07 8.91
C TYR A 206 8.53 -5.34 9.28
N GLY A 207 8.41 -6.23 8.31
CA GLY A 207 7.67 -7.46 8.49
C GLY A 207 8.25 -8.66 7.76
N GLY A 208 7.78 -9.83 8.17
CA GLY A 208 8.11 -11.08 7.50
C GLY A 208 6.97 -12.08 7.58
N ARG A 209 6.66 -12.73 6.46
CA ARG A 209 5.52 -13.64 6.30
C ARG A 209 5.94 -14.90 5.58
N ALA A 210 5.30 -16.02 5.95
CA ALA A 210 5.40 -17.29 5.25
C ALA A 210 3.99 -17.81 4.98
N ALA A 211 3.72 -18.26 3.75
CA ALA A 211 2.46 -18.84 3.35
C ALA A 211 2.68 -20.15 2.61
N LEU A 212 2.12 -21.23 3.12
CA LEU A 212 2.15 -22.55 2.50
C LEU A 212 0.77 -22.86 1.90
N THR A 213 0.70 -22.91 0.58
CA THR A 213 -0.51 -23.27 -0.15
C THR A 213 -0.42 -24.70 -0.63
N HIS A 214 -1.48 -25.48 -0.37
CA HIS A 214 -1.63 -26.84 -0.90
C HIS A 214 -2.99 -27.01 -1.56
N ARG A 215 -2.98 -27.53 -2.81
CA ARG A 215 -4.18 -27.83 -3.59
C ARG A 215 -4.48 -29.32 -3.56
N TYR A 216 -5.71 -29.64 -3.20
CA TYR A 216 -6.22 -31.00 -3.19
C TYR A 216 -7.59 -31.07 -3.91
N GLY A 217 -7.60 -31.65 -5.10
CA GLY A 217 -8.79 -31.70 -5.95
C GLY A 217 -9.28 -30.29 -6.31
N LEU A 218 -10.50 -29.97 -5.86
CA LEU A 218 -11.14 -28.66 -6.08
C LEU A 218 -10.92 -27.69 -4.88
N PHE A 219 -10.13 -28.07 -3.90
CA PHE A 219 -9.88 -27.23 -2.74
C PHE A 219 -8.43 -26.78 -2.69
N ALA A 220 -8.24 -25.53 -2.28
CA ALA A 220 -6.93 -24.97 -1.94
C ALA A 220 -6.96 -24.55 -0.47
N ALA A 221 -5.93 -24.91 0.27
CA ALA A 221 -5.74 -24.47 1.64
C ALA A 221 -4.41 -23.70 1.72
N THR A 222 -4.44 -22.50 2.31
CA THR A 222 -3.25 -21.69 2.58
C THR A 222 -3.15 -21.47 4.08
N LEU A 223 -2.07 -21.92 4.67
CA LEU A 223 -1.67 -21.61 6.04
C LEU A 223 -0.59 -20.54 5.98
N SER A 224 -0.80 -19.44 6.67
CA SER A 224 0.16 -18.36 6.72
C SER A 224 0.43 -17.89 8.15
N GLY A 225 1.58 -17.28 8.35
CA GLY A 225 1.97 -16.70 9.61
C GLY A 225 3.22 -15.84 9.45
N GLY A 226 3.42 -14.94 10.40
CA GLY A 226 4.51 -13.99 10.40
C GLY A 226 4.41 -13.01 11.55
N ALA A 227 5.13 -11.90 11.44
CA ALA A 227 5.03 -10.80 12.37
C ALA A 227 5.46 -9.50 11.70
N ASP A 228 4.86 -8.39 12.13
CA ASP A 228 5.18 -7.04 11.73
C ASP A 228 5.59 -6.24 12.97
N TRP A 229 6.62 -5.42 12.87
CA TRP A 229 7.15 -4.54 13.91
C TRP A 229 6.92 -3.09 13.52
N TYR A 230 6.45 -2.29 14.45
CA TYR A 230 6.14 -0.87 14.27
C TYR A 230 6.88 -0.04 15.29
N TYR A 231 7.51 1.03 14.82
CA TYR A 231 8.28 1.96 15.63
C TYR A 231 7.92 3.39 15.28
N TYR A 232 7.62 4.17 16.30
CA TYR A 232 7.21 5.56 16.19
C TYR A 232 8.34 6.46 16.68
N GLY A 233 8.79 7.34 15.81
CA GLY A 233 9.90 8.26 16.12
C GLY A 233 9.52 9.32 17.15
N ASN A 234 10.51 9.84 17.84
CA ASN A 234 10.34 10.97 18.74
C ASN A 234 10.12 12.28 17.98
N VAL A 235 9.43 13.23 18.61
CA VAL A 235 9.15 14.55 18.06
C VAL A 235 9.85 15.64 18.87
N LYS A 236 10.53 16.56 18.19
CA LYS A 236 11.14 17.74 18.81
C LYS A 236 10.08 18.80 19.12
N LEU A 237 10.20 19.46 20.27
CA LEU A 237 9.26 20.47 20.73
C LEU A 237 9.84 21.88 20.63
N ALA A 238 9.02 22.88 20.26
CA ALA A 238 9.39 24.29 20.12
C ALA A 238 9.96 24.92 21.40
N GLY A 239 9.58 24.38 22.57
CA GLY A 239 10.08 24.80 23.87
C GLY A 239 11.42 24.19 24.29
N GLY A 240 11.99 23.34 23.43
CA GLY A 240 13.14 22.47 23.76
C GLY A 240 12.68 21.19 24.44
N GLY A 241 13.36 20.08 24.14
CA GLY A 241 13.01 18.73 24.55
C GLY A 241 12.46 17.91 23.37
N GLU A 242 12.15 16.67 23.67
CA GLU A 242 11.55 15.72 22.71
C GLU A 242 10.34 15.05 23.39
N GLU A 243 9.31 14.77 22.63
CA GLU A 243 8.27 13.85 23.03
C GLU A 243 8.66 12.45 22.59
N GLU A 244 8.74 11.55 23.54
CA GLU A 244 9.06 10.14 23.32
C GLU A 244 7.79 9.39 22.94
N ASN A 245 7.84 8.57 21.86
CA ASN A 245 6.72 7.77 21.35
C ASN A 245 6.97 6.26 21.45
N GLY A 246 7.97 5.82 22.22
CA GLY A 246 8.28 4.41 22.41
C GLY A 246 7.18 3.59 23.06
N ASP A 247 6.27 4.25 23.78
CA ASP A 247 5.05 3.63 24.37
C ASP A 247 4.04 3.14 23.31
N ARG A 248 4.21 3.56 22.08
CA ARG A 248 3.41 3.16 20.92
C ARG A 248 4.03 2.03 20.13
N ASP A 249 5.29 1.71 20.37
CA ASP A 249 6.00 0.66 19.65
C ASP A 249 5.43 -0.71 19.96
N TYR A 250 5.17 -1.51 18.92
CA TYR A 250 4.62 -2.84 19.11
C TYR A 250 5.07 -3.84 18.05
N VAL A 251 4.88 -5.10 18.36
CA VAL A 251 4.94 -6.20 17.41
C VAL A 251 3.56 -6.84 17.27
N GLN A 252 3.19 -7.12 16.01
CA GLN A 252 1.93 -7.77 15.65
C GLN A 252 2.22 -9.10 14.95
N PRO A 253 2.38 -10.23 15.69
CA PRO A 253 2.41 -11.54 15.07
C PRO A 253 1.03 -11.89 14.50
N PHE A 254 1.00 -12.79 13.53
CA PHE A 254 -0.25 -13.29 12.99
C PHE A 254 -0.17 -14.76 12.58
N ALA A 255 -1.34 -15.39 12.55
CA ALA A 255 -1.56 -16.68 11.92
C ALA A 255 -2.90 -16.68 11.20
N ALA A 256 -2.96 -17.19 9.98
CA ALA A 256 -4.20 -17.24 9.20
C ALA A 256 -4.35 -18.57 8.45
N LEU A 257 -5.59 -19.01 8.31
CA LEU A 257 -5.98 -20.15 7.49
C LEU A 257 -7.05 -19.71 6.50
N ARG A 258 -6.74 -19.88 5.22
CA ARG A 258 -7.66 -19.66 4.10
C ARG A 258 -7.99 -20.98 3.44
N VAL A 259 -9.27 -21.21 3.15
CA VAL A 259 -9.75 -22.37 2.41
C VAL A 259 -10.57 -21.86 1.21
N GLY A 260 -10.10 -22.17 0.02
CA GLY A 260 -10.73 -21.84 -1.25
C GLY A 260 -11.36 -23.08 -1.89
N TYR A 261 -12.45 -22.87 -2.60
CA TYR A 261 -13.08 -23.85 -3.48
C TYR A 261 -12.89 -23.42 -4.94
N GLU A 262 -12.17 -24.21 -5.72
CA GLU A 262 -11.73 -23.91 -7.07
C GLU A 262 -12.43 -24.80 -8.12
N PRO A 263 -13.78 -24.67 -8.31
CA PRO A 263 -14.51 -25.48 -9.30
C PRO A 263 -14.15 -25.11 -10.74
N SER A 264 -13.67 -23.89 -10.94
CA SER A 264 -13.18 -23.37 -12.20
C SER A 264 -12.12 -22.29 -11.97
N PRO A 265 -11.26 -22.00 -12.93
CA PRO A 265 -10.34 -20.86 -12.83
C PRO A 265 -11.07 -19.51 -12.77
N VAL A 266 -12.31 -19.45 -13.28
CA VAL A 266 -13.11 -18.23 -13.40
C VAL A 266 -13.61 -17.69 -12.06
N LEU A 267 -14.03 -18.58 -11.16
CA LEU A 267 -14.65 -18.20 -9.89
C LEU A 267 -14.18 -19.13 -8.77
N ARG A 268 -13.54 -18.56 -7.76
CA ARG A 268 -12.93 -19.26 -6.63
C ARG A 268 -13.39 -18.64 -5.32
N PRO A 269 -14.54 -19.07 -4.77
CA PRO A 269 -14.97 -18.63 -3.45
C PRO A 269 -14.02 -19.14 -2.37
N PHE A 270 -13.88 -18.36 -1.30
CA PHE A 270 -13.04 -18.70 -0.16
C PHE A 270 -13.61 -18.19 1.16
N VAL A 271 -13.09 -18.75 2.24
CA VAL A 271 -13.22 -18.26 3.59
C VAL A 271 -11.83 -18.18 4.22
N GLU A 272 -11.61 -17.19 5.07
CA GLU A 272 -10.35 -16.98 5.78
C GLU A 272 -10.63 -16.62 7.23
N ALA A 273 -9.82 -17.15 8.13
CA ALA A 273 -9.79 -16.75 9.54
C ALA A 273 -8.35 -16.42 9.91
N ALA A 274 -8.14 -15.30 10.59
CA ALA A 274 -6.84 -14.87 11.07
C ALA A 274 -6.92 -14.45 12.54
N TYR A 275 -5.82 -14.68 13.26
CA TYR A 275 -5.56 -14.21 14.61
C TYR A 275 -4.36 -13.27 14.55
N THR A 276 -4.51 -12.05 15.07
CA THR A 276 -3.56 -10.93 14.91
C THR A 276 -3.36 -10.22 16.26
N PRO A 277 -2.76 -10.89 17.27
CA PRO A 277 -2.49 -10.24 18.56
C PRO A 277 -1.50 -9.08 18.36
N ARG A 278 -1.53 -8.12 19.28
CA ARG A 278 -0.64 -6.98 19.31
C ARG A 278 0.02 -6.88 20.69
N HIS A 279 1.33 -6.78 20.70
CA HIS A 279 2.13 -6.70 21.91
C HIS A 279 2.97 -5.45 21.88
N HIS A 280 2.60 -4.45 22.69
CA HIS A 280 3.40 -3.25 22.89
C HIS A 280 4.64 -3.60 23.71
N PHE A 281 5.72 -2.84 23.48
CA PHE A 281 6.99 -3.05 24.19
C PHE A 281 6.94 -2.48 25.62
N GLU A 282 6.04 -1.53 25.86
CA GLU A 282 5.74 -1.02 27.19
C GLU A 282 4.40 -1.58 27.70
N ASP A 283 4.30 -1.81 29.00
CA ASP A 283 3.11 -2.41 29.63
C ASP A 283 1.91 -1.45 29.59
N GLU A 284 2.15 -0.14 29.70
CA GLU A 284 1.13 0.92 29.65
C GLU A 284 1.63 2.07 28.78
N ASP A 285 0.71 2.73 28.08
CA ASP A 285 0.99 3.96 27.33
C ASP A 285 1.20 5.15 28.30
N ARG A 286 1.60 6.31 27.77
CA ARG A 286 1.81 7.57 28.55
C ARG A 286 0.59 8.01 29.36
N ASN A 287 -0.61 7.49 29.05
CA ASN A 287 -1.86 7.78 29.74
C ASN A 287 -2.25 6.67 30.75
N GLY A 288 -1.40 5.63 30.89
CA GLY A 288 -1.60 4.53 31.83
C GLY A 288 -2.64 3.50 31.35
N PHE A 289 -2.78 3.30 30.03
CA PHE A 289 -3.62 2.26 29.44
C PHE A 289 -2.77 1.10 28.90
N ALA A 290 -3.16 -0.15 29.21
CA ALA A 290 -2.52 -1.33 28.68
C ALA A 290 -3.07 -1.63 27.26
N ARG A 291 -2.30 -1.27 26.22
CA ARG A 291 -2.71 -1.35 24.79
C ARG A 291 -2.50 -2.73 24.16
N ASN A 292 -1.94 -3.70 24.87
CA ASN A 292 -1.88 -5.08 24.38
C ASN A 292 -3.28 -5.57 24.02
N SER A 293 -3.41 -6.32 22.92
CA SER A 293 -4.73 -6.72 22.43
C SER A 293 -4.72 -8.01 21.62
N ASP A 294 -5.86 -8.70 21.61
CA ASP A 294 -6.14 -9.87 20.79
C ASP A 294 -7.03 -9.46 19.60
N GLY A 295 -6.50 -9.57 18.38
CA GLY A 295 -7.22 -9.24 17.17
C GLY A 295 -7.65 -10.49 16.40
N TYR A 296 -8.82 -10.43 15.78
CA TYR A 296 -9.35 -11.50 14.94
C TYR A 296 -9.95 -10.94 13.66
N ARG A 297 -9.78 -11.68 12.55
CA ARG A 297 -10.38 -11.36 11.26
C ARG A 297 -11.06 -12.58 10.67
N LEU A 298 -12.30 -12.41 10.22
CA LEU A 298 -13.05 -13.41 9.48
C LEU A 298 -13.44 -12.81 8.13
N SER A 299 -13.06 -13.47 7.04
CA SER A 299 -13.38 -13.01 5.70
C SER A 299 -14.07 -14.11 4.90
N ALA A 300 -15.05 -13.72 4.08
CA ALA A 300 -15.68 -14.59 3.10
C ALA A 300 -15.74 -13.84 1.78
N GLY A 301 -15.20 -14.44 0.73
CA GLY A 301 -15.02 -13.72 -0.52
C GLY A 301 -14.95 -14.61 -1.74
N VAL A 302 -14.66 -13.98 -2.85
CA VAL A 302 -14.51 -14.63 -4.14
C VAL A 302 -13.34 -14.01 -4.90
N ALA A 303 -12.43 -14.85 -5.34
CA ALA A 303 -11.44 -14.50 -6.34
C ALA A 303 -11.98 -14.87 -7.71
N PHE A 304 -11.80 -14.01 -8.70
CA PHE A 304 -12.36 -14.19 -10.04
C PHE A 304 -11.39 -13.75 -11.12
N ASP A 305 -11.41 -14.53 -12.20
CA ASP A 305 -10.59 -14.29 -13.38
C ASP A 305 -11.32 -14.84 -14.61
N PRO A 306 -12.49 -14.23 -14.98
CA PRO A 306 -13.35 -14.75 -16.04
C PRO A 306 -12.79 -14.55 -17.44
N SER A 307 -11.87 -13.61 -17.61
CA SER A 307 -11.25 -13.26 -18.88
C SER A 307 -10.06 -12.34 -18.66
N PRO A 308 -9.18 -12.13 -19.65
CA PRO A 308 -8.11 -11.12 -19.57
C PRO A 308 -8.59 -9.70 -19.26
N ILE A 309 -9.90 -9.44 -19.43
CA ILE A 309 -10.52 -8.13 -19.20
C ILE A 309 -10.79 -7.86 -17.71
N TRP A 310 -11.13 -8.89 -16.94
CA TRP A 310 -11.51 -8.78 -15.53
C TRP A 310 -10.72 -9.75 -14.68
N SER A 311 -10.13 -9.25 -13.61
CA SER A 311 -9.55 -10.08 -12.56
C SER A 311 -9.67 -9.38 -11.22
N GLY A 312 -9.70 -10.15 -10.15
CA GLY A 312 -9.77 -9.55 -8.83
C GLY A 312 -10.19 -10.51 -7.73
N GLU A 313 -10.30 -9.93 -6.56
CA GLU A 313 -10.80 -10.58 -5.37
C GLU A 313 -11.60 -9.57 -4.54
N LEU A 314 -12.74 -10.00 -4.03
CA LEU A 314 -13.57 -9.21 -3.12
C LEU A 314 -14.01 -10.09 -1.96
N ALA A 315 -13.93 -9.56 -0.75
CA ALA A 315 -14.37 -10.22 0.47
C ALA A 315 -15.16 -9.28 1.37
N LEU A 316 -16.18 -9.81 2.02
CA LEU A 316 -16.77 -9.23 3.21
C LEU A 316 -15.91 -9.69 4.39
N THR A 317 -15.46 -8.74 5.20
CA THR A 317 -14.57 -8.97 6.33
C THR A 317 -15.19 -8.44 7.61
N TYR A 318 -15.11 -9.23 8.67
CA TYR A 318 -15.41 -8.80 10.02
C TYR A 318 -14.12 -8.80 10.82
N LEU A 319 -13.81 -7.67 11.41
CA LEU A 319 -12.65 -7.42 12.25
C LEU A 319 -13.12 -7.18 13.67
N TRP A 320 -12.41 -7.72 14.64
CA TRP A 320 -12.61 -7.33 16.01
C TRP A 320 -11.29 -7.42 16.80
N ARG A 321 -11.13 -6.53 17.79
CA ARG A 321 -9.97 -6.42 18.66
C ARG A 321 -10.43 -6.19 20.09
N ASP A 322 -9.87 -7.00 21.00
CA ASP A 322 -10.14 -6.97 22.43
C ASP A 322 -8.86 -6.57 23.16
N TYR A 323 -8.92 -5.51 23.97
CA TYR A 323 -7.77 -4.92 24.64
C TYR A 323 -7.58 -5.52 26.04
N ALA A 324 -6.33 -5.57 26.52
CA ALA A 324 -5.99 -6.07 27.84
C ALA A 324 -6.51 -5.15 28.96
N ASP A 325 -6.78 -3.89 28.66
CA ASP A 325 -7.33 -2.93 29.60
C ASP A 325 -8.85 -2.89 29.53
N ASP A 326 -9.52 -3.29 30.63
CA ASP A 326 -10.98 -3.30 30.74
C ASP A 326 -11.65 -1.90 30.58
N ARG A 327 -10.87 -0.82 30.59
CA ARG A 327 -11.35 0.55 30.35
C ARG A 327 -11.52 0.89 28.88
N LEU A 328 -10.91 0.08 27.98
CA LEU A 328 -11.01 0.19 26.54
C LEU A 328 -12.11 -0.75 26.05
N GLU A 329 -12.99 -0.27 25.20
CA GLU A 329 -14.07 -1.08 24.63
C GLU A 329 -13.55 -2.01 23.53
N ILE A 330 -14.30 -3.04 23.18
CA ILE A 330 -13.98 -3.89 22.04
C ILE A 330 -14.16 -3.07 20.78
N LEU A 331 -13.11 -3.04 19.94
CA LEU A 331 -13.16 -2.36 18.66
C LEU A 331 -13.50 -3.36 17.55
N ASP A 332 -14.64 -3.19 16.89
CA ASP A 332 -15.07 -4.09 15.83
C ASP A 332 -15.68 -3.37 14.62
N THR A 333 -15.62 -3.98 13.47
CA THR A 333 -16.25 -3.45 12.25
C THR A 333 -16.49 -4.52 11.19
N PHE A 334 -17.49 -4.28 10.35
CA PHE A 334 -17.67 -4.98 9.08
C PHE A 334 -17.20 -4.09 7.93
N GLY A 335 -16.57 -4.68 6.94
CA GLY A 335 -16.15 -3.95 5.78
C GLY A 335 -15.92 -4.81 4.55
N LEU A 336 -15.57 -4.15 3.47
CA LEU A 336 -15.20 -4.77 2.21
C LEU A 336 -13.69 -4.64 2.04
N THR A 337 -13.05 -5.75 1.67
CA THR A 337 -11.63 -5.77 1.32
C THR A 337 -11.46 -6.43 -0.05
N GLY A 338 -10.47 -5.96 -0.81
CA GLY A 338 -10.14 -6.58 -2.06
C GLY A 338 -9.73 -5.62 -3.16
N PHE A 339 -9.54 -6.18 -4.33
CA PHE A 339 -9.15 -5.43 -5.51
C PHE A 339 -9.87 -5.95 -6.75
N VAL A 340 -10.06 -5.07 -7.74
CA VAL A 340 -10.60 -5.40 -9.05
C VAL A 340 -9.77 -4.68 -10.11
N ALA A 341 -9.21 -5.43 -11.05
CA ALA A 341 -8.61 -4.91 -12.25
C ALA A 341 -9.56 -5.11 -13.43
N TRP A 342 -9.81 -4.02 -14.16
CA TRP A 342 -10.65 -4.01 -15.36
C TRP A 342 -9.89 -3.41 -16.54
N ARG A 343 -9.75 -4.20 -17.60
CA ARG A 343 -9.06 -3.84 -18.83
C ARG A 343 -10.03 -3.81 -20.01
N PRO A 344 -10.87 -2.75 -20.14
CA PRO A 344 -11.87 -2.67 -21.20
C PRO A 344 -11.28 -2.69 -22.61
N THR A 345 -10.03 -2.26 -22.73
CA THR A 345 -9.23 -2.31 -23.97
C THR A 345 -7.78 -2.66 -23.61
N GLU A 346 -6.97 -3.03 -24.59
CA GLU A 346 -5.53 -3.26 -24.42
C GLU A 346 -4.78 -1.99 -23.95
N LEU A 347 -5.34 -0.82 -24.19
CA LEU A 347 -4.76 0.49 -23.88
C LEU A 347 -5.27 1.09 -22.56
N THR A 348 -6.25 0.47 -21.92
CA THR A 348 -6.92 1.06 -20.73
C THR A 348 -6.97 0.06 -19.61
N THR A 349 -6.46 0.45 -18.46
CA THR A 349 -6.56 -0.31 -17.21
C THR A 349 -7.22 0.54 -16.13
N LEU A 350 -8.19 -0.04 -15.45
CA LEU A 350 -8.79 0.51 -14.23
C LEU A 350 -8.52 -0.46 -13.09
N ASN A 351 -8.13 0.08 -11.94
CA ASN A 351 -7.89 -0.67 -10.72
C ASN A 351 -8.73 -0.07 -9.60
N LEU A 352 -9.53 -0.89 -8.94
CA LEU A 352 -10.26 -0.54 -7.73
C LEU A 352 -9.67 -1.32 -6.57
N THR A 353 -9.33 -0.65 -5.48
CA THR A 353 -8.92 -1.26 -4.22
C THR A 353 -9.88 -0.82 -3.12
N LEU A 354 -10.27 -1.77 -2.27
CA LEU A 354 -11.12 -1.55 -1.11
C LEU A 354 -10.40 -2.07 0.13
N GLY A 355 -10.39 -1.29 1.18
CA GLY A 355 -9.78 -1.62 2.47
C GLY A 355 -10.72 -1.36 3.63
N THR A 356 -10.57 -2.16 4.68
CA THR A 356 -11.18 -1.91 5.99
C THR A 356 -10.21 -2.38 7.04
N SER A 357 -9.88 -1.52 8.00
CA SER A 357 -8.90 -1.77 9.04
C SER A 357 -9.27 -1.16 10.39
N LEU A 358 -8.62 -1.64 11.45
CA LEU A 358 -8.69 -1.05 12.79
C LEU A 358 -7.38 -0.33 13.08
N VAL A 359 -7.47 0.96 13.37
CA VAL A 359 -6.33 1.86 13.59
C VAL A 359 -6.11 2.06 15.07
N GLU A 360 -4.87 2.25 15.46
CA GLU A 360 -4.50 2.55 16.83
C GLU A 360 -4.54 4.04 17.12
N THR A 361 -4.71 4.36 18.41
CA THR A 361 -4.58 5.71 18.95
C THR A 361 -3.85 5.65 20.28
N ALA A 362 -3.12 6.71 20.64
CA ALA A 362 -2.55 6.91 21.96
C ALA A 362 -3.39 7.86 22.84
N ASP A 363 -4.55 8.25 22.36
CA ASP A 363 -5.40 9.18 23.11
C ASP A 363 -6.04 8.52 24.34
N ALA A 364 -6.08 9.30 25.40
CA ALA A 364 -6.61 8.84 26.68
C ALA A 364 -8.11 8.51 26.57
N GLY A 365 -8.44 7.24 26.80
CA GLY A 365 -9.83 6.75 26.82
C GLY A 365 -10.44 6.50 25.44
N VAL A 366 -9.67 6.66 24.36
CA VAL A 366 -10.06 6.27 23.01
C VAL A 366 -9.48 4.91 22.71
N THR A 367 -10.30 3.99 22.26
CA THR A 367 -9.90 2.61 22.01
C THR A 367 -9.10 2.47 20.72
N GLY A 368 -9.55 3.13 19.66
CA GLY A 368 -8.97 3.09 18.33
C GLY A 368 -9.97 3.52 17.27
N GLY A 369 -9.55 3.52 16.01
CA GLY A 369 -10.36 3.93 14.86
C GLY A 369 -10.78 2.78 13.96
N ARG A 370 -11.89 2.95 13.26
CA ARG A 370 -12.36 2.10 12.16
C ARG A 370 -12.12 2.84 10.86
N LEU A 371 -11.20 2.37 10.06
CA LEU A 371 -10.84 2.98 8.78
C LEU A 371 -11.44 2.19 7.62
N HIS A 372 -12.18 2.88 6.75
CA HIS A 372 -12.67 2.36 5.49
C HIS A 372 -12.08 3.16 4.33
N ASP A 373 -11.44 2.50 3.38
CA ASP A 373 -10.85 3.16 2.23
C ASP A 373 -11.28 2.55 0.90
N ALA A 374 -11.37 3.39 -0.12
CA ALA A 374 -11.59 2.99 -1.49
C ALA A 374 -10.74 3.84 -2.43
N ARG A 375 -10.06 3.20 -3.37
CA ARG A 375 -9.19 3.85 -4.35
C ARG A 375 -9.48 3.34 -5.74
N LEU A 376 -9.65 4.25 -6.68
CA LEU A 376 -9.83 3.97 -8.09
C LEU A 376 -8.67 4.60 -8.87
N GLY A 377 -7.96 3.78 -9.63
CA GLY A 377 -6.92 4.23 -10.56
C GLY A 377 -7.32 3.95 -12.00
N ILE A 378 -6.89 4.79 -12.92
CA ILE A 378 -7.04 4.61 -14.36
C ILE A 378 -5.71 4.94 -15.05
N SER A 379 -5.33 4.12 -16.00
CA SER A 379 -4.24 4.38 -16.94
C SER A 379 -4.73 4.15 -18.36
N HIS A 380 -4.36 5.04 -19.28
CA HIS A 380 -4.72 4.96 -20.70
C HIS A 380 -3.56 5.37 -21.59
N ASP A 381 -3.14 4.47 -22.46
CA ASP A 381 -2.11 4.72 -23.46
C ASP A 381 -2.74 5.38 -24.68
N LEU A 382 -2.66 6.71 -24.76
CA LEU A 382 -3.10 7.50 -25.92
C LEU A 382 -2.28 7.16 -27.17
N ARG A 383 -1.01 6.86 -26.97
CA ARG A 383 -0.01 6.42 -27.97
C ARG A 383 1.05 5.59 -27.23
N ASP A 384 1.81 4.79 -27.93
CA ASP A 384 2.93 4.01 -27.39
C ASP A 384 3.94 4.85 -26.57
N TYR A 385 4.04 6.14 -26.88
CA TYR A 385 4.92 7.09 -26.20
C TYR A 385 4.20 8.04 -25.23
N LEU A 386 2.87 7.98 -25.10
CA LEU A 386 2.09 8.93 -24.31
C LEU A 386 0.99 8.22 -23.52
N THR A 387 1.21 8.15 -22.22
CA THR A 387 0.24 7.62 -21.24
C THR A 387 -0.36 8.77 -20.43
N ILE A 388 -1.66 8.76 -20.25
CA ILE A 388 -2.37 9.56 -19.26
C ILE A 388 -2.86 8.64 -18.14
N TYR A 389 -2.80 9.11 -16.93
CA TYR A 389 -3.26 8.36 -15.76
C TYR A 389 -3.88 9.28 -14.73
N GLY A 390 -4.64 8.69 -13.83
CA GLY A 390 -5.25 9.43 -12.74
C GLY A 390 -5.90 8.49 -11.76
N GLY A 391 -6.37 9.05 -10.67
CA GLY A 391 -7.03 8.29 -9.63
C GLY A 391 -7.86 9.18 -8.72
N ALA A 392 -8.69 8.52 -7.93
CA ALA A 392 -9.43 9.12 -6.84
C ALA A 392 -9.46 8.14 -5.67
N GLY A 393 -9.39 8.66 -4.46
CA GLY A 393 -9.47 7.91 -3.22
C GLY A 393 -10.37 8.61 -2.23
N ILE A 394 -11.03 7.80 -1.41
CA ILE A 394 -11.80 8.24 -0.26
C ILE A 394 -11.41 7.36 0.92
N SER A 395 -11.15 7.95 2.06
CA SER A 395 -11.03 7.24 3.33
C SER A 395 -11.91 7.91 4.38
N TYR A 396 -12.58 7.09 5.15
CA TYR A 396 -13.42 7.51 6.26
C TYR A 396 -12.98 6.77 7.52
N GLU A 397 -12.79 7.52 8.59
CA GLU A 397 -12.38 7.00 9.89
C GLU A 397 -13.30 7.51 10.98
N ASP A 398 -13.68 6.62 11.90
CA ASP A 398 -14.43 6.93 13.12
C ASP A 398 -13.76 6.26 14.33
N PHE A 399 -13.74 6.96 15.47
CA PHE A 399 -13.00 6.53 16.66
C PHE A 399 -13.94 6.06 17.78
N GLU A 400 -13.68 4.85 18.31
CA GLU A 400 -14.40 4.31 19.45
C GLU A 400 -13.92 4.98 20.73
N GLY A 401 -14.88 5.53 21.49
CA GLY A 401 -14.59 6.33 22.70
C GLY A 401 -14.46 7.82 22.45
N SER A 402 -14.72 8.28 21.23
CA SER A 402 -14.74 9.69 20.82
C SER A 402 -15.85 9.95 19.81
N ASP A 403 -16.31 11.20 19.72
CA ASP A 403 -17.26 11.63 18.68
C ASP A 403 -16.53 12.03 17.37
N GLU A 404 -15.23 11.80 17.29
CA GLU A 404 -14.45 12.23 16.16
C GLU A 404 -14.61 11.36 14.94
N THR A 405 -14.65 12.05 13.78
CA THR A 405 -14.68 11.43 12.47
C THR A 405 -13.81 12.19 11.49
N GLU A 406 -13.17 11.50 10.59
CA GLU A 406 -12.39 12.08 9.51
C GLU A 406 -12.81 11.54 8.15
N LEU A 407 -12.93 12.45 7.20
CA LEU A 407 -13.10 12.15 5.78
C LEU A 407 -11.93 12.73 4.99
N LYS A 408 -11.18 11.87 4.33
CA LYS A 408 -10.07 12.28 3.48
C LYS A 408 -10.34 11.92 2.03
N LEU A 409 -10.34 12.92 1.17
CA LEU A 409 -10.47 12.79 -0.27
C LEU A 409 -9.11 12.98 -0.94
N ARG A 410 -8.81 12.16 -1.91
CA ARG A 410 -7.59 12.28 -2.73
C ARG A 410 -7.95 12.18 -4.20
N ALA A 411 -7.29 12.98 -5.02
CA ALA A 411 -7.36 12.85 -6.46
C ALA A 411 -5.97 13.12 -7.07
N ASN A 412 -5.67 12.41 -8.12
CA ASN A 412 -4.46 12.66 -8.88
C ASN A 412 -4.69 12.55 -10.38
N ALA A 413 -3.88 13.23 -11.17
CA ALA A 413 -3.85 13.11 -12.61
C ALA A 413 -2.41 13.34 -13.10
N GLY A 414 -2.02 12.64 -14.15
CA GLY A 414 -0.68 12.81 -14.69
C GLY A 414 -0.55 12.40 -16.14
N VAL A 415 0.59 12.75 -16.68
CA VAL A 415 1.01 12.47 -18.05
C VAL A 415 2.43 11.96 -18.04
N LEU A 416 2.66 10.85 -18.72
CA LEU A 416 3.98 10.31 -19.02
C LEU A 416 4.21 10.40 -20.52
N TRP A 417 5.21 11.17 -20.94
CA TRP A 417 5.63 11.27 -22.32
C TRP A 417 7.01 10.64 -22.52
N ARG A 418 7.05 9.44 -23.07
CA ARG A 418 8.28 8.70 -23.37
C ARG A 418 8.97 9.34 -24.58
N MET A 419 10.04 10.09 -24.36
CA MET A 419 10.86 10.70 -25.43
C MET A 419 11.68 9.63 -26.16
N ASN A 420 12.15 8.65 -25.42
CA ASN A 420 12.83 7.46 -25.90
C ASN A 420 12.84 6.39 -24.80
N ARG A 421 13.44 5.22 -25.04
CA ARG A 421 13.49 4.10 -24.08
C ARG A 421 14.20 4.38 -22.74
N TRP A 422 14.95 5.49 -22.64
CA TRP A 422 15.74 5.83 -21.45
C TRP A 422 15.19 7.04 -20.69
N LEU A 423 14.39 7.87 -21.37
CA LEU A 423 13.99 9.17 -20.89
C LEU A 423 12.52 9.45 -21.19
N ALA A 424 11.80 9.79 -20.14
CA ALA A 424 10.44 10.33 -20.27
C ALA A 424 10.33 11.66 -19.53
N TRP A 425 9.36 12.45 -19.94
CA TRP A 425 8.90 13.63 -19.23
C TRP A 425 7.62 13.29 -18.46
N THR A 426 7.50 13.80 -17.22
CA THR A 426 6.33 13.59 -16.36
C THR A 426 5.73 14.91 -15.92
N LEU A 427 4.42 14.95 -15.83
CA LEU A 427 3.65 15.99 -15.17
C LEU A 427 2.60 15.32 -14.30
N ASP A 428 2.65 15.60 -13.01
CA ASP A 428 1.75 15.06 -12.02
C ASP A 428 1.02 16.20 -11.30
N TYR A 429 -0.26 16.03 -11.04
CA TYR A 429 -1.07 16.84 -10.16
C TYR A 429 -1.65 15.95 -9.07
N ASP A 430 -1.48 16.33 -7.81
CA ASP A 430 -2.03 15.66 -6.65
C ASP A 430 -2.91 16.65 -5.87
N PHE A 431 -4.08 16.20 -5.45
CA PHE A 431 -5.02 16.91 -4.59
C PHE A 431 -5.35 16.06 -3.37
N ILE A 432 -5.32 16.67 -2.20
CA ILE A 432 -5.76 16.10 -0.93
C ILE A 432 -6.71 17.09 -0.27
N ASP A 433 -7.78 16.60 0.28
CA ASP A 433 -8.76 17.33 1.09
C ASP A 433 -9.09 16.48 2.32
N ASN A 434 -8.94 17.07 3.48
CA ASN A 434 -9.16 16.45 4.77
C ASN A 434 -10.20 17.24 5.55
N GLU A 435 -11.34 16.62 5.81
CA GLU A 435 -12.40 17.15 6.65
C GLU A 435 -12.44 16.34 7.96
N ASN A 436 -12.22 17.02 9.07
CA ASN A 436 -12.27 16.45 10.41
C ASN A 436 -13.25 17.28 11.26
N ASN A 437 -14.09 16.66 12.06
CA ASN A 437 -15.02 17.37 12.89
C ASN A 437 -14.38 18.03 14.13
N GLN A 438 -13.04 17.96 14.28
CA GLN A 438 -12.28 18.69 15.28
C GLN A 438 -11.86 20.07 14.76
N PRO A 439 -11.85 21.11 15.60
CA PRO A 439 -11.42 22.44 15.19
C PRO A 439 -9.95 22.48 14.75
N ASP A 440 -9.63 23.30 13.76
CA ASP A 440 -8.28 23.54 13.23
C ASP A 440 -7.60 22.30 12.60
N SER A 441 -8.39 21.28 12.19
CA SER A 441 -7.88 20.02 11.62
C SER A 441 -8.23 19.83 10.14
N ASP A 442 -9.03 20.75 9.57
CA ASP A 442 -9.35 20.73 8.15
C ASP A 442 -8.19 21.28 7.33
N TYR A 443 -7.88 20.63 6.24
CA TYR A 443 -6.92 21.17 5.29
C TYR A 443 -7.15 20.65 3.87
N TYR A 444 -6.68 21.40 2.89
CA TYR A 444 -6.47 20.87 1.56
C TYR A 444 -5.12 21.29 0.99
N GLU A 445 -4.61 20.50 0.06
CA GLU A 445 -3.36 20.75 -0.63
C GLU A 445 -3.49 20.43 -2.11
N ASN A 446 -2.93 21.31 -2.94
CA ASN A 446 -2.70 21.09 -4.36
C ASN A 446 -1.20 21.02 -4.63
N ARG A 447 -0.72 19.91 -5.20
CA ARG A 447 0.66 19.73 -5.60
C ARG A 447 0.78 19.53 -7.10
N ILE A 448 1.76 20.19 -7.72
CA ILE A 448 2.12 19.99 -9.11
C ILE A 448 3.59 19.60 -9.16
N THR A 449 3.90 18.49 -9.82
CA THR A 449 5.27 18.04 -10.03
C THR A 449 5.54 17.92 -11.54
N ALA A 450 6.59 18.57 -12.03
CA ALA A 450 7.05 18.41 -13.41
C ALA A 450 8.49 17.94 -13.41
N GLY A 451 8.80 16.88 -14.17
CA GLY A 451 10.10 16.27 -14.07
C GLY A 451 10.50 15.38 -15.24
N LEU A 452 11.63 14.74 -15.05
CA LEU A 452 12.21 13.77 -15.97
C LEU A 452 12.31 12.41 -15.26
N GLU A 453 11.98 11.37 -15.99
CA GLU A 453 12.18 9.98 -15.60
C GLU A 453 13.32 9.39 -16.43
N PHE A 454 14.30 8.83 -15.75
CA PHE A 454 15.40 8.05 -16.29
C PHE A 454 15.19 6.59 -15.97
N ARG A 455 15.23 5.71 -16.97
CA ARG A 455 15.01 4.27 -16.81
C ARG A 455 15.94 3.47 -17.70
N ARG A 456 16.21 2.21 -17.31
CA ARG A 456 17.05 1.32 -18.10
C ARG A 456 16.58 -0.13 -18.06
#